data_82aef4096bebd6014c7a58b9141450c8
#
_entry.id   82aef4096bebd6014c7a58b9141450c8
#
_cell.length_a   1.000
_cell.length_b   1.000
_cell.length_c   1.000
_cell.angle_alpha   90.00
_cell.angle_beta   90.00
_cell.angle_gamma   90.00
#
_symmetry.space_group_name_H-M   'P 1'
#
loop_
_entity.id
_entity.type
_entity.pdbx_description
1 polymer ?
#
loop_
_entity_poly.entity_id
_entity_poly.type
_entity_poly.pdbx_seq_one_letter_code
_entity_poly.pdbx_strand_id
1 'polypeptide(L)'
;NGNDFTFGEQIKQNWNNSLGVTVSVPIFNNRQTKSAVQKAKIQKQNSELDLLDNQKNLYKTIEGLWLDANSAQQRYVAAIEKLRSTQTSYDLIQEQFNLGMKNTVELLTEKNNLLNAQQETLQAKYMAILNTQLLKFYQGEQITL
;
A
#
# COMPACT_ATOMS: atom_id res chain seq x y z
N ASN A 1 73.07 -41.92 -28.50
CA ASN A 1 72.94 -40.58 -29.09
C ASN A 1 71.61 -39.98 -28.69
N GLY A 2 71.57 -39.35 -27.51
CA GLY A 2 70.42 -38.61 -27.10
C GLY A 2 70.52 -37.21 -27.73
N ASN A 3 69.51 -36.83 -28.51
CA ASN A 3 69.36 -35.45 -28.94
C ASN A 3 68.84 -34.65 -27.74
N ASP A 4 69.70 -33.99 -27.04
CA ASP A 4 69.31 -33.00 -26.03
C ASP A 4 68.73 -31.78 -26.74
N PHE A 5 67.43 -31.70 -26.87
CA PHE A 5 66.76 -30.51 -27.35
C PHE A 5 66.82 -29.44 -26.28
N THR A 6 67.44 -28.30 -26.63
CA THR A 6 67.55 -27.16 -25.76
C THR A 6 66.13 -26.63 -25.45
N PHE A 7 65.84 -26.17 -24.24
CA PHE A 7 64.54 -25.64 -23.80
C PHE A 7 63.95 -24.57 -24.74
N GLY A 8 64.81 -23.78 -25.37
CA GLY A 8 64.41 -22.79 -26.37
C GLY A 8 63.89 -23.39 -27.70
N GLU A 9 64.38 -24.59 -28.12
CA GLU A 9 63.91 -25.28 -29.31
C GLU A 9 62.59 -26.00 -29.03
N GLN A 10 62.35 -26.51 -27.82
CA GLN A 10 61.09 -27.07 -27.37
C GLN A 10 59.99 -26.03 -27.35
N ILE A 11 60.23 -24.79 -26.89
CA ILE A 11 59.30 -23.69 -26.95
C ILE A 11 58.98 -23.28 -28.37
N LYS A 12 59.96 -23.19 -29.28
CA LYS A 12 59.75 -22.84 -30.67
C LYS A 12 58.94 -23.88 -31.45
N GLN A 13 59.12 -25.15 -31.15
CA GLN A 13 58.36 -26.23 -31.81
C GLN A 13 56.96 -26.41 -31.29
N ASN A 14 56.70 -25.99 -30.04
CA ASN A 14 55.37 -26.15 -29.40
C ASN A 14 54.57 -24.86 -29.33
N TRP A 15 55.06 -23.74 -29.84
CA TRP A 15 54.30 -22.50 -29.88
C TRP A 15 53.35 -22.51 -31.05
N ASN A 16 52.12 -22.91 -30.79
CA ASN A 16 51.01 -22.92 -31.75
C ASN A 16 49.95 -21.93 -31.29
N ASN A 17 49.83 -20.79 -31.96
CA ASN A 17 48.75 -19.85 -31.77
C ASN A 17 47.72 -20.05 -32.90
N SER A 18 46.53 -20.52 -32.53
CA SER A 18 45.41 -20.63 -33.49
C SER A 18 44.33 -19.62 -33.09
N LEU A 19 43.94 -18.77 -34.06
CA LEU A 19 42.78 -17.90 -33.95
C LEU A 19 41.69 -18.46 -34.89
N GLY A 20 40.56 -18.86 -34.28
CA GLY A 20 39.43 -19.42 -35.06
C GLY A 20 38.15 -18.61 -34.79
N VAL A 21 37.42 -18.30 -35.84
CA VAL A 21 36.08 -17.74 -35.80
C VAL A 21 35.10 -18.83 -36.24
N THR A 22 34.23 -19.23 -35.34
CA THR A 22 33.22 -20.28 -35.62
C THR A 22 31.86 -19.61 -35.75
N VAL A 23 31.22 -19.75 -36.90
CA VAL A 23 29.82 -19.35 -37.13
C VAL A 23 28.96 -20.59 -37.13
N SER A 24 28.08 -20.73 -36.18
CA SER A 24 27.13 -21.85 -36.08
C SER A 24 25.72 -21.40 -36.45
N VAL A 25 25.20 -21.97 -37.56
CA VAL A 25 23.82 -21.70 -38.01
C VAL A 25 22.99 -22.97 -37.77
N PRO A 26 22.08 -23.00 -36.80
CA PRO A 26 21.24 -24.16 -36.58
C PRO A 26 20.17 -24.26 -37.68
N ILE A 27 20.29 -25.29 -38.53
CA ILE A 27 19.32 -25.54 -39.63
C ILE A 27 18.04 -26.18 -39.10
N PHE A 28 18.11 -26.94 -38.05
CA PHE A 28 16.98 -27.60 -37.40
C PHE A 28 17.13 -27.58 -35.87
N ASN A 29 16.18 -26.93 -35.21
CA ASN A 29 16.23 -26.73 -33.77
C ASN A 29 14.95 -27.27 -33.07
N ASN A 30 14.39 -28.37 -33.62
CA ASN A 30 13.25 -29.10 -33.04
C ASN A 30 12.10 -28.17 -32.57
N ARG A 31 11.76 -27.11 -33.31
CA ARG A 31 10.74 -26.09 -33.00
C ARG A 31 10.98 -25.28 -31.73
N GLN A 32 12.13 -25.36 -31.08
CA GLN A 32 12.44 -24.63 -29.85
C GLN A 32 12.21 -23.12 -30.01
N THR A 33 12.69 -22.51 -31.10
CA THR A 33 12.49 -21.10 -31.38
C THR A 33 11.01 -20.75 -31.55
N LYS A 34 10.22 -21.58 -32.22
CA LYS A 34 8.78 -21.37 -32.39
C LYS A 34 8.04 -21.45 -31.08
N SER A 35 8.39 -22.44 -30.24
CA SER A 35 7.84 -22.58 -28.88
C SER A 35 8.23 -21.42 -27.98
N ALA A 36 9.47 -20.93 -28.05
CA ALA A 36 9.92 -19.75 -27.31
C ALA A 36 9.13 -18.48 -27.69
N VAL A 37 8.91 -18.26 -28.99
CA VAL A 37 8.09 -17.14 -29.48
C VAL A 37 6.64 -17.25 -29.02
N GLN A 38 6.05 -18.46 -29.04
CA GLN A 38 4.69 -18.66 -28.53
C GLN A 38 4.61 -18.43 -27.03
N LYS A 39 5.56 -18.93 -26.24
CA LYS A 39 5.65 -18.65 -24.81
C LYS A 39 5.76 -17.15 -24.53
N ALA A 40 6.61 -16.43 -25.27
CA ALA A 40 6.75 -14.99 -25.11
C ALA A 40 5.46 -14.22 -25.46
N LYS A 41 4.69 -14.67 -26.47
CA LYS A 41 3.38 -14.10 -26.79
C LYS A 41 2.37 -14.31 -25.65
N ILE A 42 2.30 -15.53 -25.10
CA ILE A 42 1.42 -15.84 -23.98
C ILE A 42 1.85 -15.02 -22.75
N GLN A 43 3.15 -14.91 -22.48
CA GLN A 43 3.67 -14.09 -21.38
C GLN A 43 3.26 -12.62 -21.53
N LYS A 44 3.34 -12.06 -22.76
CA LYS A 44 2.86 -10.71 -23.05
C LYS A 44 1.38 -10.57 -22.76
N GLN A 45 0.54 -11.50 -23.23
CA GLN A 45 -0.91 -11.49 -22.97
C GLN A 45 -1.21 -11.57 -21.46
N ASN A 46 -0.51 -12.43 -20.71
CA ASN A 46 -0.66 -12.50 -19.27
C ASN A 46 -0.31 -11.16 -18.60
N SER A 47 0.81 -10.53 -19.00
CA SER A 47 1.19 -9.21 -18.46
C SER A 47 0.16 -8.11 -18.79
N GLU A 48 -0.49 -8.17 -19.97
CA GLU A 48 -1.58 -7.25 -20.34
C GLU A 48 -2.83 -7.48 -19.46
N LEU A 49 -3.17 -8.74 -19.17
CA LEU A 49 -4.25 -9.09 -18.24
C LEU A 49 -3.94 -8.67 -16.81
N ASP A 50 -2.71 -8.91 -16.34
CA ASP A 50 -2.25 -8.49 -15.02
C ASP A 50 -2.32 -6.96 -14.87
N LEU A 51 -1.95 -6.21 -15.92
CA LEU A 51 -2.09 -4.76 -15.92
C LEU A 51 -3.56 -4.33 -15.77
N LEU A 52 -4.46 -4.95 -16.53
CA LEU A 52 -5.90 -4.66 -16.45
C LEU A 52 -6.47 -4.99 -15.07
N ASP A 53 -6.05 -6.11 -14.49
CA ASP A 53 -6.50 -6.52 -13.15
C ASP A 53 -5.98 -5.55 -12.07
N ASN A 54 -4.70 -5.15 -12.15
CA ASN A 54 -4.14 -4.13 -11.27
C ASN A 54 -4.86 -2.79 -11.37
N GLN A 55 -5.23 -2.36 -12.58
CA GLN A 55 -6.02 -1.14 -12.78
C GLN A 55 -7.39 -1.24 -12.12
N LYS A 56 -8.10 -2.37 -12.27
CA LYS A 56 -9.40 -2.61 -11.64
C LYS A 56 -9.29 -2.63 -10.12
N ASN A 57 -8.25 -3.29 -9.60
CA ASN A 57 -8.01 -3.36 -8.16
C ASN A 57 -7.68 -1.98 -7.56
N LEU A 58 -6.89 -1.16 -8.27
CA LEU A 58 -6.63 0.21 -7.87
C LEU A 58 -7.90 1.05 -7.85
N TYR A 59 -8.73 0.95 -8.89
CA TYR A 59 -10.00 1.67 -8.96
C TYR A 59 -10.92 1.29 -7.79
N LYS A 60 -11.08 -0.01 -7.53
CA LYS A 60 -11.85 -0.52 -6.39
C LYS A 60 -11.33 -0.02 -5.04
N THR A 61 -9.99 0.05 -4.90
CA THR A 61 -9.37 0.57 -3.68
C THR A 61 -9.69 2.05 -3.49
N ILE A 62 -9.58 2.87 -4.54
CA ILE A 62 -9.90 4.30 -4.47
C ILE A 62 -11.39 4.52 -4.16
N GLU A 63 -12.27 3.74 -4.77
CA GLU A 63 -13.72 3.79 -4.48
C GLU A 63 -14.01 3.45 -3.00
N GLY A 64 -13.37 2.38 -2.48
CA GLY A 64 -13.47 2.01 -1.06
C GLY A 64 -12.99 3.13 -0.14
N LEU A 65 -11.84 3.73 -0.43
CA LEU A 65 -11.28 4.85 0.35
C LEU A 65 -12.17 6.10 0.30
N TRP A 66 -12.82 6.35 -0.82
CA TRP A 66 -13.79 7.45 -0.92
C TRP A 66 -15.02 7.21 -0.02
N LEU A 67 -15.56 6.01 -0.03
CA LEU A 67 -16.67 5.61 0.86
C LEU A 67 -16.28 5.71 2.33
N ASP A 68 -15.07 5.25 2.68
CA ASP A 68 -14.53 5.33 4.04
C ASP A 68 -14.34 6.78 4.50
N ALA A 69 -13.78 7.64 3.65
CA ALA A 69 -13.60 9.07 3.94
C ALA A 69 -14.95 9.76 4.15
N ASN A 70 -15.94 9.51 3.28
CA ASN A 70 -17.27 10.07 3.42
C ASN A 70 -17.99 9.57 4.69
N SER A 71 -17.89 8.27 4.99
CA SER A 71 -18.46 7.68 6.20
C SER A 71 -17.80 8.23 7.47
N ALA A 72 -16.47 8.37 7.48
CA ALA A 72 -15.74 8.94 8.61
C ALA A 72 -16.11 10.43 8.85
N GLN A 73 -16.30 11.19 7.77
CA GLN A 73 -16.76 12.57 7.85
C GLN A 73 -18.16 12.67 8.47
N GLN A 74 -19.09 11.83 8.05
CA GLN A 74 -20.44 11.79 8.62
C GLN A 74 -20.44 11.39 10.10
N ARG A 75 -19.61 10.41 10.48
CA ARG A 75 -19.41 10.03 11.88
C ARG A 75 -18.88 11.17 12.73
N TYR A 76 -17.93 11.94 12.20
CA TYR A 76 -17.39 13.09 12.90
C TYR A 76 -18.46 14.17 13.13
N VAL A 77 -19.27 14.48 12.13
CA VAL A 77 -20.40 15.42 12.27
C VAL A 77 -21.40 14.93 13.31
N ALA A 78 -21.79 13.66 13.29
CA ALA A 78 -22.67 13.09 14.30
C ALA A 78 -22.08 13.11 15.70
N ALA A 79 -20.77 12.86 15.84
CA ALA A 79 -20.07 12.92 17.13
C ALA A 79 -20.04 14.35 17.71
N ILE A 80 -19.89 15.37 16.88
CA ILE A 80 -19.98 16.78 17.31
C ILE A 80 -21.37 17.09 17.87
N GLU A 81 -22.44 16.68 17.19
CA GLU A 81 -23.80 16.93 17.67
C GLU A 81 -24.12 16.15 18.94
N LYS A 82 -23.63 14.92 19.06
CA LYS A 82 -23.70 14.14 20.30
C LYS A 82 -22.96 14.84 21.45
N LEU A 83 -21.75 15.32 21.22
CA LEU A 83 -20.97 16.07 22.21
C LEU A 83 -21.73 17.32 22.67
N ARG A 84 -22.28 18.07 21.74
CA ARG A 84 -23.07 19.28 22.04
C ARG A 84 -24.27 18.96 22.91
N SER A 85 -25.04 17.93 22.57
CA SER A 85 -26.20 17.51 23.36
C SER A 85 -25.81 17.03 24.75
N THR A 86 -24.74 16.24 24.85
CA THR A 86 -24.24 15.72 26.13
C THR A 86 -23.68 16.83 27.01
N GLN A 87 -23.01 17.83 26.42
CA GLN A 87 -22.55 19.01 27.16
C GLN A 87 -23.76 19.76 27.78
N THR A 88 -24.81 20.01 26.97
CA THR A 88 -26.01 20.67 27.46
C THR A 88 -26.69 19.87 28.59
N SER A 89 -26.76 18.55 28.48
CA SER A 89 -27.27 17.67 29.56
C SER A 89 -26.44 17.78 30.82
N TYR A 90 -25.12 17.72 30.67
CA TYR A 90 -24.22 17.85 31.85
C TYR A 90 -24.39 19.20 32.55
N ASP A 91 -24.42 20.30 31.80
CA ASP A 91 -24.58 21.65 32.34
C ASP A 91 -25.91 21.77 33.10
N LEU A 92 -27.00 21.21 32.56
CA LEU A 92 -28.30 21.19 33.24
C LEU A 92 -28.28 20.39 34.53
N ILE A 93 -27.72 19.17 34.52
CA ILE A 93 -27.63 18.32 35.71
C ILE A 93 -26.70 18.95 36.75
N GLN A 94 -25.63 19.61 36.35
CA GLN A 94 -24.73 20.34 37.23
C GLN A 94 -25.47 21.50 37.93
N GLU A 95 -26.30 22.26 37.24
CA GLU A 95 -27.10 23.33 37.80
C GLU A 95 -28.14 22.78 38.79
N GLN A 96 -28.86 21.70 38.42
CA GLN A 96 -29.81 21.04 39.28
C GLN A 96 -29.15 20.44 40.55
N PHE A 97 -27.92 19.92 40.41
CA PHE A 97 -27.14 19.45 41.55
C PHE A 97 -26.80 20.60 42.52
N ASN A 98 -26.39 21.74 42.02
CA ASN A 98 -26.09 22.94 42.82
C ASN A 98 -27.33 23.46 43.56
N LEU A 99 -28.51 23.25 43.02
CA LEU A 99 -29.78 23.59 43.63
C LEU A 99 -30.29 22.49 44.59
N GLY A 100 -29.53 21.41 44.80
CA GLY A 100 -29.93 20.27 45.66
C GLY A 100 -31.00 19.36 45.06
N MET A 101 -31.35 19.51 43.76
CA MET A 101 -32.41 18.75 43.09
C MET A 101 -31.92 17.42 42.52
N LYS A 102 -30.59 17.24 42.41
CA LYS A 102 -29.95 16.03 41.87
C LYS A 102 -28.90 15.52 42.82
N ASN A 103 -28.62 14.21 42.76
CA ASN A 103 -27.60 13.58 43.62
C ASN A 103 -26.24 13.46 42.89
N THR A 104 -25.19 13.15 43.67
CA THR A 104 -23.82 13.03 43.18
C THR A 104 -23.66 11.93 42.11
N VAL A 105 -24.45 10.84 42.19
CA VAL A 105 -24.37 9.72 41.27
C VAL A 105 -24.85 10.16 39.89
N GLU A 106 -25.96 10.91 39.82
CA GLU A 106 -26.49 11.46 38.56
C GLU A 106 -25.50 12.42 37.90
N LEU A 107 -24.91 13.35 38.69
CA LEU A 107 -23.88 14.27 38.20
C LEU A 107 -22.65 13.52 37.65
N LEU A 108 -22.18 12.51 38.39
CA LEU A 108 -21.01 11.73 37.99
C LEU A 108 -21.29 10.91 36.73
N THR A 109 -22.51 10.39 36.57
CA THR A 109 -22.94 9.67 35.37
C THR A 109 -22.91 10.58 34.16
N GLU A 110 -23.50 11.79 34.25
CA GLU A 110 -23.48 12.73 33.13
C GLU A 110 -22.07 13.24 32.79
N LYS A 111 -21.22 13.42 33.80
CA LYS A 111 -19.80 13.74 33.60
C LYS A 111 -19.09 12.66 32.82
N ASN A 112 -19.33 11.38 33.14
CA ASN A 112 -18.76 10.26 32.39
C ASN A 112 -19.28 10.20 30.95
N ASN A 113 -20.58 10.47 30.74
CA ASN A 113 -21.18 10.55 29.41
C ASN A 113 -20.52 11.65 28.59
N LEU A 114 -20.27 12.82 29.18
CA LEU A 114 -19.56 13.92 28.54
C LEU A 114 -18.13 13.55 28.16
N LEU A 115 -17.37 12.95 29.07
CA LEU A 115 -15.99 12.51 28.78
C LEU A 115 -15.96 11.48 27.64
N ASN A 116 -16.90 10.53 27.63
CA ASN A 116 -17.01 9.54 26.55
C ASN A 116 -17.35 10.23 25.21
N ALA A 117 -18.26 11.20 25.19
CA ALA A 117 -18.60 11.94 23.98
C ALA A 117 -17.42 12.79 23.47
N GLN A 118 -16.62 13.39 24.35
CA GLN A 118 -15.40 14.11 24.00
C GLN A 118 -14.37 13.17 23.36
N GLN A 119 -14.14 12.00 23.95
CA GLN A 119 -13.23 10.99 23.42
C GLN A 119 -13.69 10.48 22.04
N GLU A 120 -14.97 10.17 21.91
CA GLU A 120 -15.55 9.71 20.64
C GLU A 120 -15.41 10.77 19.53
N THR A 121 -15.64 12.04 19.86
CA THR A 121 -15.48 13.15 18.90
C THR A 121 -14.03 13.31 18.47
N LEU A 122 -13.08 13.21 19.39
CA LEU A 122 -11.66 13.28 19.09
C LEU A 122 -11.23 12.12 18.19
N GLN A 123 -11.68 10.91 18.48
CA GLN A 123 -11.41 9.72 17.69
C GLN A 123 -12.00 9.83 16.28
N ALA A 124 -13.25 10.26 16.17
CA ALA A 124 -13.92 10.46 14.88
C ALA A 124 -13.22 11.54 14.03
N LYS A 125 -12.75 12.63 14.66
CA LYS A 125 -11.97 13.68 14.00
C LYS A 125 -10.70 13.13 13.34
N TYR A 126 -9.89 12.40 14.10
CA TYR A 126 -8.65 11.86 13.56
C TYR A 126 -8.87 10.78 12.50
N MET A 127 -9.93 9.97 12.64
CA MET A 127 -10.31 9.01 11.61
C MET A 127 -10.76 9.68 10.31
N ALA A 128 -11.52 10.78 10.39
CA ALA A 128 -11.90 11.55 9.23
C ALA A 128 -10.69 12.18 8.51
N ILE A 129 -9.74 12.74 9.28
CA ILE A 129 -8.49 13.27 8.74
C ILE A 129 -7.68 12.15 8.06
N LEU A 130 -7.46 11.03 8.74
CA LEU A 130 -6.69 9.89 8.23
C LEU A 130 -7.26 9.39 6.90
N ASN A 131 -8.57 9.08 6.86
CA ASN A 131 -9.21 8.54 5.66
C ASN A 131 -9.20 9.56 4.50
N THR A 132 -9.33 10.85 4.79
CA THR A 132 -9.23 11.89 3.77
C THR A 132 -7.82 11.99 3.21
N GLN A 133 -6.79 11.94 4.05
CA GLN A 133 -5.40 11.98 3.60
C GLN A 133 -4.99 10.71 2.83
N LEU A 134 -5.51 9.57 3.25
CA LEU A 134 -5.27 8.30 2.55
C LEU A 134 -5.89 8.33 1.15
N LEU A 135 -7.11 8.85 1.01
CA LEU A 135 -7.75 9.04 -0.29
C LEU A 135 -6.92 9.95 -1.20
N LYS A 136 -6.47 11.11 -0.70
CA LYS A 136 -5.62 12.05 -1.43
C LYS A 136 -4.31 11.41 -1.88
N PHE A 137 -3.66 10.63 -1.01
CA PHE A 137 -2.45 9.89 -1.35
C PHE A 137 -2.65 8.97 -2.56
N TYR A 138 -3.74 8.18 -2.57
CA TYR A 138 -4.07 7.31 -3.70
C TYR A 138 -4.49 8.07 -4.97
N GLN A 139 -4.88 9.33 -4.85
CA GLN A 139 -5.13 10.24 -5.97
C GLN A 139 -3.85 10.93 -6.48
N GLY A 140 -2.70 10.70 -5.83
CA GLY A 140 -1.41 11.26 -6.21
C GLY A 140 -1.14 12.64 -5.62
N GLU A 141 -1.95 13.10 -4.64
CA GLU A 141 -1.71 14.35 -3.92
C GLU A 141 -0.70 14.16 -2.78
N GLN A 142 -0.01 15.23 -2.40
CA GLN A 142 0.89 15.20 -1.25
C GLN A 142 0.09 15.18 0.05
N ILE A 143 0.56 14.34 1.00
CA ILE A 143 0.00 14.32 2.36
C ILE A 143 0.38 15.61 3.08
N THR A 144 -0.61 16.42 3.44
CA THR A 144 -0.45 17.62 4.29
C THR A 144 -1.26 17.39 5.57
N LEU A 145 -0.59 17.40 6.72
CA LEU A 145 -1.21 17.30 8.05
C LEU A 145 -1.66 18.66 8.55
#